data_c05eac7d71bca810faccf321ac21ad32
#
_entry.id   c05eac7d71bca810faccf321ac21ad32
#
_cell.length_a   1.000
_cell.length_b   1.000
_cell.length_c   1.000
_cell.angle_alpha   90.00
_cell.angle_beta   90.00
_cell.angle_gamma   90.00
#
_symmetry.space_group_name_H-M   'P 1'
#
loop_
_entity.id
_entity.type
_entity.pdbx_description
1 polymer ?
#
loop_
_entity_poly.entity_id
_entity_poly.type
_entity_poly.pdbx_seq_one_letter_code
_entity_poly.pdbx_strand_id
1 'polypeptide(L)'
;VSAHAGSTTLVIDPGHGGIDGGAQGADGSRESDINLAIALKLRALAEFYGQDNIMTRQDDSTKSDTPSYSEHRDLECRTEIVNEAPNPVLISIHQNCFPTGVPSGPQVMYAATQDSEEFGKLMHGNLIRSLAPENRRVAEPASKGLYILSHVSCPAVLVECGFMSNFSDMENLKTSGYQTSVAAVLMASYLQYRTGIQST
;
A
#
# COMPACT_ATOMS: atom_id res chain seq x y z
N VAL A 1 14.70 -4.45 -18.89
CA VAL A 1 14.38 -3.76 -17.63
C VAL A 1 15.57 -2.89 -17.26
N SER A 2 15.40 -1.57 -17.29
CA SER A 2 16.45 -0.65 -16.85
C SER A 2 16.47 -0.68 -15.32
N ALA A 3 17.60 -1.14 -14.73
CA ALA A 3 17.80 -0.94 -13.30
C ALA A 3 17.75 0.57 -13.02
N HIS A 4 16.94 0.98 -12.05
CA HIS A 4 16.91 2.39 -11.63
C HIS A 4 18.20 2.68 -10.87
N ALA A 5 19.22 3.14 -11.60
CA ALA A 5 20.61 3.32 -11.14
C ALA A 5 20.80 4.57 -10.25
N GLY A 6 19.79 4.95 -9.45
CA GLY A 6 19.84 6.05 -8.49
C GLY A 6 19.30 5.61 -7.12
N SER A 7 19.65 6.32 -6.05
CA SER A 7 18.98 6.18 -4.76
C SER A 7 17.51 6.54 -4.94
N THR A 8 16.61 5.59 -4.70
CA THR A 8 15.16 5.83 -4.69
C THR A 8 14.69 5.90 -3.26
N THR A 9 13.69 6.74 -2.99
CA THR A 9 13.03 6.82 -1.69
C THR A 9 11.74 6.01 -1.72
N LEU A 10 11.62 4.99 -0.88
CA LEU A 10 10.36 4.28 -0.67
C LEU A 10 9.41 5.18 0.11
N VAL A 11 8.32 5.63 -0.52
CA VAL A 11 7.27 6.34 0.20
C VAL A 11 6.20 5.33 0.60
N ILE A 12 5.97 5.22 1.90
CA ILE A 12 5.00 4.31 2.51
C ILE A 12 3.80 5.14 2.96
N ASP A 13 2.64 4.87 2.38
CA ASP A 13 1.41 5.56 2.71
C ASP A 13 0.42 4.61 3.38
N PRO A 14 0.30 4.62 4.72
CA PRO A 14 -0.79 3.91 5.38
C PRO A 14 -2.08 4.70 5.19
N GLY A 15 -3.00 4.18 4.37
CA GLY A 15 -4.28 4.83 4.09
C GLY A 15 -5.10 5.13 5.34
N HIS A 16 -5.97 6.15 5.25
CA HIS A 16 -6.81 6.62 6.36
C HIS A 16 -6.01 7.10 7.58
N GLY A 17 -6.65 7.26 8.73
CA GLY A 17 -6.03 7.63 10.02
C GLY A 17 -6.85 8.63 10.82
N GLY A 18 -6.61 8.72 12.12
CA GLY A 18 -7.30 9.65 13.01
C GLY A 18 -8.82 9.50 12.98
N ILE A 19 -9.51 10.55 12.57
CA ILE A 19 -10.98 10.57 12.47
C ILE A 19 -11.48 9.69 11.31
N ASP A 20 -10.68 9.51 10.27
CA ASP A 20 -10.99 8.63 9.15
C ASP A 20 -10.50 7.21 9.44
N GLY A 21 -11.40 6.36 9.91
CA GLY A 21 -11.08 4.97 10.20
C GLY A 21 -10.98 4.07 8.97
N GLY A 22 -11.40 4.53 7.80
CA GLY A 22 -11.58 3.68 6.63
C GLY A 22 -12.72 2.67 6.83
N ALA A 23 -12.64 1.53 6.18
CA ALA A 23 -13.58 0.43 6.37
C ALA A 23 -13.52 -0.09 7.82
N GLN A 24 -14.65 -0.66 8.28
CA GLN A 24 -14.76 -1.26 9.60
C GLN A 24 -15.14 -2.73 9.50
N GLY A 25 -14.38 -3.58 10.18
CA GLY A 25 -14.71 -4.99 10.35
C GLY A 25 -15.94 -5.19 11.24
N ALA A 26 -16.57 -6.35 11.13
CA ALA A 26 -17.75 -6.70 11.95
C ALA A 26 -17.47 -6.71 13.46
N ASP A 27 -16.21 -6.84 13.86
CA ASP A 27 -15.73 -6.81 15.26
C ASP A 27 -15.30 -5.41 15.71
N GLY A 28 -15.49 -4.38 14.90
CA GLY A 28 -15.12 -3.00 15.19
C GLY A 28 -13.68 -2.64 14.82
N SER A 29 -12.88 -3.56 14.29
CA SER A 29 -11.51 -3.27 13.80
C SER A 29 -11.55 -2.22 12.69
N ARG A 30 -10.63 -1.27 12.72
CA ARG A 30 -10.53 -0.19 11.74
C ARG A 30 -9.47 -0.51 10.68
N GLU A 31 -9.75 -0.18 9.45
CA GLU A 31 -8.81 -0.29 8.33
C GLU A 31 -7.52 0.49 8.61
N SER A 32 -7.66 1.71 9.09
CA SER A 32 -6.54 2.60 9.39
C SER A 32 -5.51 2.00 10.36
N ASP A 33 -5.96 1.21 11.34
CA ASP A 33 -5.10 0.55 12.32
C ASP A 33 -4.28 -0.57 11.68
N ILE A 34 -4.93 -1.37 10.81
CA ILE A 34 -4.28 -2.46 10.08
C ILE A 34 -3.28 -1.89 9.07
N ASN A 35 -3.66 -0.85 8.33
CA ASN A 35 -2.79 -0.15 7.39
C ASN A 35 -1.51 0.35 8.07
N LEU A 36 -1.66 1.02 9.22
CA LEU A 36 -0.52 1.51 9.99
C LEU A 36 0.37 0.38 10.50
N ALA A 37 -0.23 -0.70 11.01
CA ALA A 37 0.52 -1.84 11.53
C ALA A 37 1.39 -2.53 10.45
N ILE A 38 0.87 -2.69 9.23
CA ILE A 38 1.62 -3.21 8.08
C ILE A 38 2.70 -2.23 7.65
N ALA A 39 2.36 -0.94 7.55
CA ALA A 39 3.28 0.13 7.14
C ALA A 39 4.49 0.27 8.07
N LEU A 40 4.29 0.20 9.38
CA LEU A 40 5.38 0.26 10.36
C LEU A 40 6.33 -0.95 10.23
N LYS A 41 5.80 -2.14 9.91
CA LYS A 41 6.62 -3.32 9.64
C LYS A 41 7.39 -3.18 8.32
N LEU A 42 6.76 -2.62 7.28
CA LEU A 42 7.42 -2.33 6.01
C LEU A 42 8.56 -1.32 6.19
N ARG A 43 8.33 -0.25 6.97
CA ARG A 43 9.37 0.72 7.33
C ARG A 43 10.56 0.04 8.02
N ALA A 44 10.29 -0.79 9.04
CA ALA A 44 11.35 -1.48 9.77
C ALA A 44 12.19 -2.39 8.84
N LEU A 45 11.56 -3.04 7.85
CA LEU A 45 12.27 -3.80 6.83
C LEU A 45 13.07 -2.89 5.89
N ALA A 46 12.52 -1.76 5.47
CA ALA A 46 13.23 -0.80 4.64
C ALA A 46 14.50 -0.27 5.34
N GLU A 47 14.39 0.09 6.61
CA GLU A 47 15.53 0.48 7.45
C GLU A 47 16.56 -0.64 7.59
N PHE A 48 16.12 -1.86 7.83
CA PHE A 48 17.01 -3.04 7.94
C PHE A 48 17.80 -3.30 6.65
N TYR A 49 17.16 -3.13 5.48
CA TYR A 49 17.81 -3.26 4.17
C TYR A 49 18.52 -1.99 3.70
N GLY A 50 18.65 -0.97 4.55
CA GLY A 50 19.33 0.28 4.21
C GLY A 50 18.66 1.07 3.08
N GLN A 51 17.32 1.00 2.99
CA GLN A 51 16.56 1.73 1.99
C GLN A 51 16.10 3.08 2.54
N ASP A 52 16.36 4.16 1.80
CA ASP A 52 15.77 5.46 2.11
C ASP A 52 14.25 5.35 2.08
N ASN A 53 13.59 5.83 3.13
CA ASN A 53 12.14 5.74 3.24
C ASN A 53 11.51 6.94 3.95
N ILE A 54 10.28 7.25 3.56
CA ILE A 54 9.42 8.28 4.17
C ILE A 54 8.04 7.66 4.37
N MET A 55 7.37 8.02 5.47
CA MET A 55 5.97 7.66 5.69
C MET A 55 5.08 8.91 5.63
N THR A 56 3.89 8.79 5.02
CA THR A 56 2.91 9.88 5.03
C THR A 56 2.33 10.12 6.43
N ARG A 57 2.17 9.08 7.25
CA ARG A 57 1.88 9.16 8.69
C ARG A 57 2.58 8.02 9.44
N GLN A 58 2.86 8.22 10.73
CA GLN A 58 3.56 7.24 11.58
C GLN A 58 2.76 6.85 12.82
N ASP A 59 1.59 7.44 12.99
CA ASP A 59 0.66 7.25 14.10
C ASP A 59 -0.79 7.27 13.61
N ASP A 60 -1.76 7.19 14.53
CA ASP A 60 -3.18 7.32 14.20
C ASP A 60 -3.58 8.80 14.07
N SER A 61 -3.11 9.45 13.01
CA SER A 61 -3.42 10.85 12.70
C SER A 61 -3.83 11.01 11.23
N THR A 62 -4.52 12.13 10.95
CA THR A 62 -4.71 12.65 9.59
C THR A 62 -3.63 13.66 9.27
N LYS A 63 -3.45 14.02 8.00
CA LYS A 63 -2.54 15.08 7.54
C LYS A 63 -3.23 16.42 7.31
N SER A 64 -4.53 16.47 7.49
CA SER A 64 -5.30 17.72 7.40
C SER A 64 -5.08 18.58 8.63
N ASP A 65 -4.45 19.75 8.45
CA ASP A 65 -4.16 20.75 9.50
C ASP A 65 -5.35 21.68 9.79
N THR A 66 -6.51 21.43 9.20
CA THR A 66 -7.69 22.26 9.38
C THR A 66 -8.39 21.94 10.70
N PRO A 67 -9.12 22.90 11.33
CA PRO A 67 -9.90 22.65 12.54
C PRO A 67 -11.02 21.61 12.35
N SER A 68 -11.40 21.35 11.10
CA SER A 68 -12.33 20.28 10.69
C SER A 68 -11.65 19.36 9.69
N TYR A 69 -11.83 18.06 9.86
CA TYR A 69 -11.32 17.06 8.93
C TYR A 69 -11.87 17.29 7.52
N SER A 70 -10.98 17.17 6.54
CA SER A 70 -11.31 17.14 5.11
C SER A 70 -10.51 16.03 4.44
N GLU A 71 -11.19 15.01 3.96
CA GLU A 71 -10.57 13.89 3.21
C GLU A 71 -9.74 14.40 2.03
N HIS A 72 -10.31 15.34 1.27
CA HIS A 72 -9.61 15.94 0.14
C HIS A 72 -8.30 16.59 0.55
N ARG A 73 -8.32 17.39 1.63
CA ARG A 73 -7.10 18.05 2.14
C ARG A 73 -6.08 17.07 2.69
N ASP A 74 -6.54 16.00 3.35
CA ASP A 74 -5.65 14.92 3.82
C ASP A 74 -4.94 14.24 2.64
N LEU A 75 -5.67 13.91 1.57
CA LEU A 75 -5.13 13.33 0.36
C LEU A 75 -4.17 14.28 -0.39
N GLU A 76 -4.45 15.59 -0.42
CA GLU A 76 -3.53 16.59 -0.95
C GLU A 76 -2.20 16.59 -0.19
N CYS A 77 -2.24 16.67 1.15
CA CYS A 77 -1.03 16.65 1.96
C CYS A 77 -0.21 15.37 1.79
N ARG A 78 -0.87 14.21 1.64
CA ARG A 78 -0.18 12.94 1.36
C ARG A 78 0.52 12.98 0.00
N THR A 79 -0.16 13.47 -1.03
CA THR A 79 0.41 13.63 -2.38
C THR A 79 1.57 14.62 -2.43
N GLU A 80 1.49 15.70 -1.67
CA GLU A 80 2.60 16.65 -1.50
C GLU A 80 3.84 15.95 -0.93
N ILE A 81 3.69 15.17 0.17
CA ILE A 81 4.79 14.39 0.75
C ILE A 81 5.42 13.44 -0.27
N VAL A 82 4.59 12.76 -1.07
CA VAL A 82 5.10 11.85 -2.12
C VAL A 82 5.88 12.60 -3.18
N ASN A 83 5.32 13.68 -3.72
CA ASN A 83 5.92 14.40 -4.85
C ASN A 83 7.16 15.22 -4.46
N GLU A 84 7.32 15.57 -3.17
CA GLU A 84 8.50 16.26 -2.64
C GLU A 84 9.65 15.31 -2.29
N ALA A 85 9.39 14.00 -2.17
CA ALA A 85 10.42 13.02 -1.86
C ALA A 85 11.42 12.87 -3.03
N PRO A 86 12.71 12.67 -2.75
CA PRO A 86 13.72 12.49 -3.83
C PRO A 86 13.57 11.13 -4.51
N ASN A 87 13.34 11.10 -5.82
CA ASN A 87 13.14 9.89 -6.62
C ASN A 87 12.16 8.89 -5.98
N PRO A 88 10.91 9.29 -5.72
CA PRO A 88 9.97 8.50 -4.96
C PRO A 88 9.49 7.26 -5.70
N VAL A 89 9.19 6.21 -4.93
CA VAL A 89 8.39 5.05 -5.34
C VAL A 89 7.34 4.84 -4.25
N LEU A 90 6.07 4.95 -4.61
CA LEU A 90 4.95 4.90 -3.65
C LEU A 90 4.38 3.50 -3.49
N ILE A 91 4.20 3.09 -2.24
CA ILE A 91 3.33 1.97 -1.83
C ILE A 91 2.28 2.52 -0.86
N SER A 92 1.04 2.66 -1.33
CA SER A 92 -0.11 2.98 -0.50
C SER A 92 -0.76 1.68 -0.02
N ILE A 93 -1.04 1.58 1.28
CA ILE A 93 -1.49 0.36 1.95
C ILE A 93 -2.92 0.55 2.45
N HIS A 94 -3.80 -0.32 1.99
CA HIS A 94 -5.24 -0.32 2.25
C HIS A 94 -5.78 -1.72 2.52
N GLN A 95 -7.06 -1.79 2.94
CA GLN A 95 -7.84 -3.00 3.03
C GLN A 95 -9.16 -2.81 2.30
N ASN A 96 -9.52 -3.77 1.48
CA ASN A 96 -10.75 -3.73 0.70
C ASN A 96 -11.98 -4.04 1.57
N CYS A 97 -13.14 -3.61 1.12
CA CYS A 97 -14.42 -3.97 1.69
C CYS A 97 -15.45 -4.18 0.58
N PHE A 98 -16.19 -5.29 0.63
CA PHE A 98 -17.20 -5.59 -0.36
C PHE A 98 -18.49 -6.09 0.29
N PRO A 99 -19.69 -5.66 -0.16
CA PRO A 99 -20.94 -5.92 0.55
C PRO A 99 -21.29 -7.39 0.80
N THR A 100 -20.83 -8.31 -0.05
CA THR A 100 -21.19 -9.74 0.07
C THR A 100 -20.27 -10.56 0.98
N GLY A 101 -19.12 -10.03 1.39
CA GLY A 101 -18.11 -10.79 2.16
C GLY A 101 -17.48 -11.99 1.41
N VAL A 102 -17.83 -12.20 0.14
CA VAL A 102 -17.33 -13.34 -0.67
C VAL A 102 -15.93 -13.11 -1.22
N PRO A 103 -15.59 -11.92 -1.77
CA PRO A 103 -14.23 -11.68 -2.26
C PRO A 103 -13.20 -11.78 -1.15
N SER A 104 -12.03 -12.36 -1.46
CA SER A 104 -10.91 -12.55 -0.54
C SER A 104 -9.56 -12.36 -1.23
N GLY A 105 -8.52 -12.17 -0.44
CA GLY A 105 -7.13 -12.06 -0.90
C GLY A 105 -6.75 -10.69 -1.47
N PRO A 106 -5.45 -10.45 -1.68
CA PRO A 106 -4.93 -9.14 -2.06
C PRO A 106 -5.29 -8.73 -3.48
N GLN A 107 -5.28 -7.40 -3.71
CA GLN A 107 -5.36 -6.78 -5.03
C GLN A 107 -4.44 -5.58 -5.11
N VAL A 108 -3.87 -5.31 -6.27
CA VAL A 108 -3.01 -4.14 -6.51
C VAL A 108 -3.58 -3.30 -7.64
N MET A 109 -3.70 -2.01 -7.39
CA MET A 109 -3.95 -0.98 -8.39
C MET A 109 -2.67 -0.17 -8.61
N TYR A 110 -2.42 0.23 -9.86
CA TYR A 110 -1.23 1.00 -10.24
C TYR A 110 -1.58 2.33 -10.91
N ALA A 111 -0.74 3.34 -10.69
CA ALA A 111 -0.91 4.65 -11.30
C ALA A 111 -0.68 4.61 -12.82
N ALA A 112 -1.11 5.65 -13.52
CA ALA A 112 -0.87 5.82 -14.95
C ALA A 112 0.53 6.39 -15.27
N THR A 113 1.40 6.51 -14.27
CA THR A 113 2.77 6.99 -14.41
C THR A 113 3.70 5.91 -14.96
N GLN A 114 4.85 6.35 -15.50
CA GLN A 114 5.85 5.44 -16.04
C GLN A 114 6.25 4.39 -14.99
N ASP A 115 6.44 3.14 -15.44
CA ASP A 115 6.87 1.97 -14.66
C ASP A 115 5.89 1.48 -13.58
N SER A 116 4.79 2.20 -13.32
CA SER A 116 3.78 1.79 -12.33
C SER A 116 3.09 0.48 -12.67
N GLU A 117 2.79 0.24 -13.95
CA GLU A 117 2.17 -1.01 -14.40
C GLU A 117 3.08 -2.22 -14.16
N GLU A 118 4.37 -2.10 -14.49
CA GLU A 118 5.36 -3.16 -14.25
C GLU A 118 5.51 -3.43 -12.76
N PHE A 119 5.65 -2.37 -11.96
CA PHE A 119 5.74 -2.48 -10.50
C PHE A 119 4.48 -3.10 -9.88
N GLY A 120 3.29 -2.68 -10.32
CA GLY A 120 2.01 -3.21 -9.85
C GLY A 120 1.84 -4.70 -10.19
N LYS A 121 2.16 -5.10 -11.40
CA LYS A 121 2.09 -6.53 -11.82
C LYS A 121 3.07 -7.40 -11.04
N LEU A 122 4.30 -6.92 -10.83
CA LEU A 122 5.31 -7.61 -10.02
C LEU A 122 4.83 -7.79 -8.58
N MET A 123 4.38 -6.71 -7.94
CA MET A 123 3.87 -6.71 -6.57
C MET A 123 2.69 -7.66 -6.41
N HIS A 124 1.71 -7.57 -7.30
CA HIS A 124 0.51 -8.41 -7.26
C HIS A 124 0.87 -9.89 -7.44
N GLY A 125 1.72 -10.20 -8.40
CA GLY A 125 2.19 -11.58 -8.63
C GLY A 125 2.90 -12.18 -7.41
N ASN A 126 3.71 -11.39 -6.71
CA ASN A 126 4.39 -11.84 -5.49
C ASN A 126 3.40 -12.04 -4.32
N LEU A 127 2.43 -11.12 -4.15
CA LEU A 127 1.39 -11.25 -3.12
C LEU A 127 0.54 -12.52 -3.33
N ILE A 128 0.10 -12.77 -4.56
CA ILE A 128 -0.66 -13.99 -4.88
C ILE A 128 0.17 -15.22 -4.60
N ARG A 129 1.37 -15.30 -5.13
CA ARG A 129 2.24 -16.48 -4.98
C ARG A 129 2.53 -16.81 -3.52
N SER A 130 2.71 -15.79 -2.70
CA SER A 130 3.14 -15.95 -1.30
C SER A 130 2.00 -16.09 -0.30
N LEU A 131 0.87 -15.43 -0.53
CA LEU A 131 -0.18 -15.28 0.48
C LEU A 131 -1.56 -15.80 0.06
N ALA A 132 -1.84 -15.88 -1.25
CA ALA A 132 -3.17 -16.21 -1.75
C ALA A 132 -3.13 -16.94 -3.10
N PRO A 133 -2.53 -18.15 -3.20
CA PRO A 133 -2.29 -18.84 -4.48
C PRO A 133 -3.58 -19.18 -5.24
N GLU A 134 -4.72 -19.20 -4.56
CA GLU A 134 -6.04 -19.42 -5.17
C GLU A 134 -6.68 -18.14 -5.75
N ASN A 135 -6.11 -16.97 -5.47
CA ASN A 135 -6.59 -15.71 -6.01
C ASN A 135 -6.29 -15.61 -7.52
N ARG A 136 -7.30 -15.30 -8.32
CA ARG A 136 -7.22 -15.22 -9.80
C ARG A 136 -7.30 -13.78 -10.33
N ARG A 137 -7.36 -12.79 -9.44
CA ARG A 137 -7.33 -11.38 -9.87
C ARG A 137 -5.97 -11.03 -10.45
N VAL A 138 -5.93 -9.93 -11.19
CA VAL A 138 -4.72 -9.35 -11.77
C VAL A 138 -4.54 -7.92 -11.26
N ALA A 139 -3.34 -7.38 -11.35
CA ALA A 139 -3.13 -5.96 -11.09
C ALA A 139 -3.90 -5.12 -12.11
N GLU A 140 -4.52 -4.04 -11.68
CA GLU A 140 -5.39 -3.21 -12.50
C GLU A 140 -4.92 -1.75 -12.50
N PRO A 141 -5.16 -1.00 -13.60
CA PRO A 141 -4.94 0.44 -13.58
C PRO A 141 -5.90 1.10 -12.58
N ALA A 142 -5.37 2.07 -11.85
CA ALA A 142 -6.17 2.82 -10.89
C ALA A 142 -7.31 3.57 -11.57
N SER A 143 -8.49 3.54 -10.95
CA SER A 143 -9.59 4.42 -11.37
C SER A 143 -9.24 5.89 -11.05
N LYS A 144 -9.84 6.83 -11.78
CA LYS A 144 -9.66 8.27 -11.52
C LYS A 144 -10.11 8.70 -10.11
N GLY A 145 -10.91 7.89 -9.44
CA GLY A 145 -11.37 8.14 -8.08
C GLY A 145 -10.31 7.84 -7.01
N LEU A 146 -9.25 7.10 -7.33
CA LEU A 146 -8.13 6.89 -6.42
C LEU A 146 -7.19 8.10 -6.46
N TYR A 147 -7.50 9.10 -5.61
CA TYR A 147 -6.88 10.41 -5.61
C TYR A 147 -5.35 10.34 -5.60
N ILE A 148 -4.76 9.61 -4.63
CA ILE A 148 -3.31 9.55 -4.46
C ILE A 148 -2.61 9.02 -5.72
N LEU A 149 -3.12 7.95 -6.35
CA LEU A 149 -2.54 7.39 -7.57
C LEU A 149 -2.74 8.27 -8.80
N SER A 150 -3.74 9.18 -8.76
CA SER A 150 -4.04 10.10 -9.87
C SER A 150 -3.24 11.40 -9.82
N HIS A 151 -2.61 11.73 -8.66
CA HIS A 151 -1.96 13.01 -8.44
C HIS A 151 -0.46 12.89 -8.09
N VAL A 152 0.11 11.70 -8.15
CA VAL A 152 1.55 11.50 -8.04
C VAL A 152 2.21 11.38 -9.42
N SER A 153 3.50 11.71 -9.49
CA SER A 153 4.28 11.69 -10.75
C SER A 153 5.33 10.57 -10.79
N CYS A 154 5.36 9.71 -9.77
CA CYS A 154 6.33 8.62 -9.61
C CYS A 154 5.70 7.25 -9.87
N PRO A 155 6.52 6.18 -9.95
CA PRO A 155 6.01 4.81 -9.89
C PRO A 155 5.22 4.59 -8.60
N ALA A 156 3.95 4.17 -8.72
CA ALA A 156 3.04 4.14 -7.59
C ALA A 156 2.04 2.99 -7.67
N VAL A 157 1.82 2.35 -6.54
CA VAL A 157 0.82 1.30 -6.36
C VAL A 157 0.00 1.54 -5.09
N LEU A 158 -1.28 1.11 -5.14
CA LEU A 158 -2.13 0.95 -3.97
C LEU A 158 -2.39 -0.55 -3.79
N VAL A 159 -2.13 -1.05 -2.61
CA VAL A 159 -2.25 -2.46 -2.25
C VAL A 159 -3.40 -2.64 -1.27
N GLU A 160 -4.45 -3.29 -1.74
CA GLU A 160 -5.49 -3.87 -0.91
C GLU A 160 -4.98 -5.21 -0.38
N CYS A 161 -4.62 -5.29 0.91
CA CYS A 161 -3.95 -6.48 1.44
C CYS A 161 -4.90 -7.66 1.70
N GLY A 162 -6.20 -7.41 1.72
CA GLY A 162 -7.29 -8.38 1.90
C GLY A 162 -8.61 -7.65 2.06
N PHE A 163 -9.69 -8.41 2.31
CA PHE A 163 -11.03 -7.88 2.45
C PHE A 163 -11.49 -7.89 3.91
N MET A 164 -11.73 -6.72 4.49
CA MET A 164 -12.28 -6.59 5.85
C MET A 164 -13.69 -7.19 5.99
N SER A 165 -14.42 -7.29 4.89
CA SER A 165 -15.73 -7.94 4.82
C SER A 165 -15.66 -9.47 4.74
N ASN A 166 -14.51 -10.05 4.45
CA ASN A 166 -14.30 -11.49 4.38
C ASN A 166 -13.78 -12.02 5.72
N PHE A 167 -14.46 -13.03 6.28
CA PHE A 167 -14.11 -13.56 7.60
C PHE A 167 -12.67 -14.10 7.67
N SER A 168 -12.24 -14.87 6.67
CA SER A 168 -10.90 -15.48 6.67
C SER A 168 -9.80 -14.42 6.51
N ASP A 169 -10.00 -13.45 5.62
CA ASP A 169 -9.05 -12.35 5.45
C ASP A 169 -8.94 -11.53 6.73
N MET A 170 -10.08 -11.20 7.35
CA MET A 170 -10.13 -10.41 8.57
C MET A 170 -9.40 -11.09 9.73
N GLU A 171 -9.59 -12.40 9.91
CA GLU A 171 -8.85 -13.15 10.93
C GLU A 171 -7.33 -13.11 10.70
N ASN A 172 -6.88 -13.16 9.45
CA ASN A 172 -5.46 -13.03 9.09
C ASN A 172 -4.95 -11.60 9.31
N LEU A 173 -5.65 -10.59 8.77
CA LEU A 173 -5.25 -9.18 8.79
C LEU A 173 -5.02 -8.62 10.20
N LYS A 174 -5.71 -9.14 11.21
CA LYS A 174 -5.53 -8.77 12.63
C LYS A 174 -4.26 -9.36 13.26
N THR A 175 -3.67 -10.38 12.66
CA THR A 175 -2.51 -11.05 13.24
C THR A 175 -1.20 -10.37 12.87
N SER A 176 -0.32 -10.20 13.88
CA SER A 176 1.01 -9.65 13.65
C SER A 176 1.84 -10.49 12.67
N GLY A 177 1.67 -11.82 12.67
CA GLY A 177 2.36 -12.74 11.76
C GLY A 177 1.99 -12.48 10.29
N TYR A 178 0.69 -12.41 9.98
CA TYR A 178 0.24 -12.14 8.61
C TYR A 178 0.64 -10.73 8.14
N GLN A 179 0.48 -9.71 8.99
CA GLN A 179 0.93 -8.34 8.70
C GLN A 179 2.45 -8.29 8.38
N THR A 180 3.26 -9.07 9.11
CA THR A 180 4.70 -9.19 8.82
C THR A 180 4.95 -9.88 7.48
N SER A 181 4.19 -10.92 7.15
CA SER A 181 4.28 -11.60 5.85
C SER A 181 3.92 -10.66 4.71
N VAL A 182 2.85 -9.88 4.85
CA VAL A 182 2.47 -8.84 3.87
C VAL A 182 3.63 -7.85 3.70
N ALA A 183 4.11 -7.25 4.78
CA ALA A 183 5.21 -6.28 4.73
C ALA A 183 6.48 -6.85 4.08
N ALA A 184 6.81 -8.13 4.34
CA ALA A 184 7.94 -8.80 3.72
C ALA A 184 7.78 -8.97 2.21
N VAL A 185 6.57 -9.31 1.74
CA VAL A 185 6.29 -9.43 0.29
C VAL A 185 6.35 -8.05 -0.37
N LEU A 186 5.80 -7.00 0.25
CA LEU A 186 5.89 -5.62 -0.26
C LEU A 186 7.36 -5.19 -0.39
N MET A 187 8.17 -5.44 0.64
CA MET A 187 9.60 -5.10 0.63
C MET A 187 10.37 -5.87 -0.44
N ALA A 188 10.15 -7.18 -0.53
CA ALA A 188 10.80 -8.02 -1.55
C ALA A 188 10.44 -7.54 -2.97
N SER A 189 9.17 -7.18 -3.20
CA SER A 189 8.71 -6.66 -4.49
C SER A 189 9.34 -5.32 -4.84
N TYR A 190 9.47 -4.42 -3.86
CA TYR A 190 10.16 -3.15 -4.03
C TYR A 190 11.64 -3.34 -4.39
N LEU A 191 12.34 -4.23 -3.68
CA LEU A 191 13.75 -4.54 -3.97
C LEU A 191 13.93 -5.17 -5.35
N GLN A 192 13.06 -6.10 -5.75
CA GLN A 192 13.07 -6.67 -7.10
C GLN A 192 12.86 -5.60 -8.18
N TYR A 193 11.88 -4.73 -7.98
CA TYR A 193 11.62 -3.62 -8.90
C TYR A 193 12.85 -2.71 -9.06
N ARG A 194 13.47 -2.28 -7.95
CA ARG A 194 14.66 -1.44 -7.97
C ARG A 194 15.85 -2.07 -8.70
N THR A 195 16.06 -3.37 -8.49
CA THR A 195 17.24 -4.07 -9.03
C THR A 195 17.04 -4.59 -10.44
N GLY A 196 15.82 -4.54 -10.97
CA GLY A 196 15.47 -5.11 -12.27
C GLY A 196 15.59 -6.64 -12.32
N ILE A 197 15.63 -7.33 -11.18
CA ILE A 197 15.69 -8.80 -11.11
C ILE A 197 14.29 -9.34 -11.41
N GLN A 198 14.15 -10.01 -12.55
CA GLN A 198 12.92 -10.76 -12.85
C GLN A 198 12.93 -12.10 -12.11
N SER A 199 11.78 -12.48 -11.55
CA SER A 199 11.58 -13.85 -11.03
C SER A 199 11.60 -14.82 -12.20
N THR A 200 12.54 -15.75 -12.20
CA THR A 200 12.58 -16.88 -13.12
C THR A 200 11.48 -17.89 -12.80
#